data_0250dcb11d9cbbb9bae94741fef96cfc
#
_entry.id   0250dcb11d9cbbb9bae94741fef96cfc
#
_cell.length_a   1.000
_cell.length_b   1.000
_cell.length_c   1.000
_cell.angle_alpha   90.00
_cell.angle_beta   90.00
_cell.angle_gamma   90.00
#
_symmetry.space_group_name_H-M   'P 1'
#
loop_
_entity.id
_entity.type
_entity.pdbx_description
1 polymer ?
#
loop_
_entity_poly.entity_id
_entity_poly.type
_entity_poly.pdbx_seq_one_letter_code
_entity_poly.pdbx_strand_id
1 'polypeptide(L)'
;MAKQIIYGEEARKALQAGIDKLSNTVKITLGPKGRNVVLDKKYGAPLITNDGVTIAKEIELEDPFENMGAQLVKEVATKTNDIAGDGTTTATLLAQALVREGMRNVAAGANPMVVRKGIQMAVDTAIEAVRRNSKKVDGSDDIARVATISAADEYVGKLIADAMEKVTADGVITVEESKTAETGSDVVEGMQFDRGYISPYMATDTDKMEAVIDDPLILITDKKISNIQEILPLIEPIAQSGKKLVIIAEDVEGEALATLLVNKLRGTFTCVAVKAPGFGDRRKEMLQDIAILTGGQVITSDLGLELKDTTLDQLGRARQVKINKENTIIVDGAGDADAIKARVGQIKAQIEETTSEFDREKLQERLAKLSGGVAVIRVGAATETEMKEKKLRIEDALAATKAAVEEGIVAGGGVALINAMADVEALMNQQEDPDLKVGVRIVLKGLEAPVRQIAANAGLEGSVIIDTIQKSGKVGYGFDFAKEEYVDMLHAGIVDPTKVTRSALQNAASVAAMVLTTESLVTDKPDPQADAAAAAAAAQGAGGMY
;
A
#
# COMPACT_ATOMS: atom_id res chain seq x y z
N MET A 1 -7.32 -27.69 21.33
CA MET A 1 -6.24 -28.40 20.62
C MET A 1 -4.98 -28.41 21.47
N ALA A 2 -4.20 -29.50 21.42
CA ALA A 2 -2.91 -29.58 22.12
C ALA A 2 -1.91 -28.64 21.44
N LYS A 3 -0.98 -28.07 22.21
CA LYS A 3 0.07 -27.18 21.68
C LYS A 3 1.39 -27.94 21.54
N GLN A 4 2.14 -27.60 20.52
CA GLN A 4 3.52 -27.97 20.34
C GLN A 4 4.38 -26.75 20.66
N ILE A 5 5.44 -26.93 21.43
CA ILE A 5 6.27 -25.82 21.92
C ILE A 5 7.74 -26.19 21.71
N ILE A 6 8.52 -25.26 21.17
CA ILE A 6 9.98 -25.35 21.08
C ILE A 6 10.63 -24.14 21.74
N TYR A 7 11.87 -24.27 22.17
CA TYR A 7 12.57 -23.29 22.99
C TYR A 7 13.99 -23.02 22.49
N GLY A 8 14.55 -21.91 22.94
CA GLY A 8 15.97 -21.60 22.85
C GLY A 8 16.49 -21.58 21.43
N GLU A 9 17.59 -22.29 21.21
CA GLU A 9 18.27 -22.31 19.92
C GLU A 9 17.43 -22.94 18.80
N GLU A 10 16.64 -23.96 19.11
CA GLU A 10 15.75 -24.62 18.15
C GLU A 10 14.68 -23.62 17.64
N ALA A 11 14.05 -22.88 18.54
CA ALA A 11 13.06 -21.85 18.21
C ALA A 11 13.69 -20.74 17.32
N ARG A 12 14.87 -20.27 17.69
CA ARG A 12 15.59 -19.24 16.91
C ARG A 12 15.98 -19.72 15.52
N LYS A 13 16.46 -20.97 15.39
CA LYS A 13 16.81 -21.57 14.09
C LYS A 13 15.59 -21.71 13.19
N ALA A 14 14.45 -22.16 13.71
CA ALA A 14 13.22 -22.29 12.95
C ALA A 14 12.73 -20.92 12.42
N LEU A 15 12.68 -19.90 13.29
CA LEU A 15 12.35 -18.53 12.87
C LEU A 15 13.29 -18.02 11.75
N GLN A 16 14.61 -18.18 11.96
CA GLN A 16 15.60 -17.74 10.97
C GLN A 16 15.43 -18.46 9.64
N ALA A 17 15.17 -19.77 9.66
CA ALA A 17 14.96 -20.55 8.43
C ALA A 17 13.76 -20.03 7.63
N GLY A 18 12.65 -19.74 8.31
CA GLY A 18 11.45 -19.16 7.66
C GLY A 18 11.70 -17.77 7.09
N ILE A 19 12.34 -16.89 7.87
CA ILE A 19 12.77 -15.56 7.42
C ILE A 19 13.66 -15.67 6.18
N ASP A 20 14.63 -16.61 6.20
CA ASP A 20 15.56 -16.79 5.11
C ASP A 20 14.89 -17.32 3.83
N LYS A 21 13.96 -18.26 3.94
CA LYS A 21 13.21 -18.79 2.80
C LYS A 21 12.42 -17.70 2.09
N LEU A 22 11.64 -16.92 2.83
CA LEU A 22 10.87 -15.82 2.25
C LEU A 22 11.79 -14.75 1.67
N SER A 23 12.75 -14.24 2.45
CA SER A 23 13.61 -13.13 2.02
C SER A 23 14.50 -13.50 0.83
N ASN A 24 14.99 -14.74 0.75
CA ASN A 24 15.78 -15.20 -0.39
C ASN A 24 14.95 -15.25 -1.69
N THR A 25 13.64 -15.50 -1.60
CA THR A 25 12.75 -15.48 -2.75
C THR A 25 12.49 -14.04 -3.22
N VAL A 26 12.32 -13.11 -2.28
CA VAL A 26 11.99 -11.71 -2.60
C VAL A 26 13.22 -10.92 -3.09
N LYS A 27 14.37 -11.02 -2.43
CA LYS A 27 15.55 -10.16 -2.68
C LYS A 27 16.17 -10.26 -4.06
N ILE A 28 15.89 -11.34 -4.82
CA ILE A 28 16.39 -11.50 -6.20
C ILE A 28 15.78 -10.49 -7.17
N THR A 29 14.69 -9.82 -6.78
CA THR A 29 14.01 -8.82 -7.60
C THR A 29 14.64 -7.43 -7.48
N LEU A 30 15.54 -7.21 -6.50
CA LEU A 30 16.06 -5.89 -6.15
C LEU A 30 17.07 -5.36 -7.18
N GLY A 31 16.89 -4.09 -7.56
CA GLY A 31 17.81 -3.32 -8.40
C GLY A 31 17.61 -3.52 -9.90
N PRO A 32 18.38 -2.78 -10.74
CA PRO A 32 18.16 -2.72 -12.19
C PRO A 32 18.43 -4.05 -12.93
N LYS A 33 19.19 -4.97 -12.31
CA LYS A 33 19.41 -6.33 -12.82
C LYS A 33 18.65 -7.38 -12.00
N GLY A 34 17.66 -6.96 -11.21
CA GLY A 34 16.72 -7.83 -10.52
C GLY A 34 15.90 -8.70 -11.49
N ARG A 35 15.42 -9.84 -11.00
CA ARG A 35 14.67 -10.82 -11.81
C ARG A 35 13.30 -11.05 -11.23
N ASN A 36 12.38 -11.49 -12.09
CA ASN A 36 11.03 -11.81 -11.69
C ASN A 36 10.94 -13.15 -10.95
N VAL A 37 9.89 -13.28 -10.13
CA VAL A 37 9.46 -14.52 -9.52
C VAL A 37 8.18 -14.99 -10.22
N VAL A 38 8.03 -16.28 -10.40
CA VAL A 38 6.81 -16.89 -10.92
C VAL A 38 6.04 -17.49 -9.75
N LEU A 39 4.81 -17.04 -9.59
CA LEU A 39 3.89 -17.48 -8.54
C LEU A 39 2.81 -18.36 -9.17
N ASP A 40 2.66 -19.58 -8.67
CA ASP A 40 1.57 -20.47 -9.09
C ASP A 40 0.22 -19.94 -8.59
N LYS A 41 -0.81 -20.09 -9.41
CA LYS A 41 -2.18 -19.73 -9.04
C LYS A 41 -3.07 -20.95 -9.19
N LYS A 42 -3.89 -21.22 -8.18
CA LYS A 42 -4.86 -22.35 -8.22
C LYS A 42 -5.79 -22.30 -9.43
N TYR A 43 -6.07 -21.09 -9.91
CA TYR A 43 -6.92 -20.84 -11.08
C TYR A 43 -6.27 -19.77 -11.96
N GLY A 44 -6.27 -19.99 -13.28
CA GLY A 44 -5.69 -19.07 -14.26
C GLY A 44 -4.22 -19.32 -14.57
N ALA A 45 -3.56 -18.34 -15.19
CA ALA A 45 -2.14 -18.40 -15.53
C ALA A 45 -1.28 -18.05 -14.31
N PRO A 46 -0.06 -18.61 -14.20
CA PRO A 46 0.91 -18.17 -13.19
C PRO A 46 1.17 -16.68 -13.27
N LEU A 47 1.32 -16.03 -12.12
CA LEU A 47 1.68 -14.61 -12.04
C LEU A 47 3.19 -14.47 -12.08
N ILE A 48 3.69 -13.64 -13.00
CA ILE A 48 5.10 -13.23 -13.06
C ILE A 48 5.18 -11.81 -12.48
N THR A 49 5.99 -11.64 -11.45
CA THR A 49 6.11 -10.33 -10.77
C THR A 49 7.48 -10.14 -10.13
N ASN A 50 7.87 -8.89 -9.93
CA ASN A 50 9.02 -8.45 -9.14
C ASN A 50 8.59 -7.68 -7.88
N ASP A 51 7.29 -7.49 -7.67
CA ASP A 51 6.77 -6.81 -6.48
C ASP A 51 6.96 -7.66 -5.22
N GLY A 52 7.71 -7.10 -4.25
CA GLY A 52 8.10 -7.80 -3.03
C GLY A 52 6.94 -8.16 -2.12
N VAL A 53 5.91 -7.31 -2.00
CA VAL A 53 4.76 -7.60 -1.13
C VAL A 53 3.88 -8.67 -1.73
N THR A 54 3.65 -8.67 -3.04
CA THR A 54 2.90 -9.71 -3.74
C THR A 54 3.57 -11.07 -3.60
N ILE A 55 4.90 -11.12 -3.78
CA ILE A 55 5.67 -12.36 -3.58
C ILE A 55 5.57 -12.82 -2.11
N ALA A 56 5.78 -11.91 -1.15
CA ALA A 56 5.75 -12.25 0.27
C ALA A 56 4.38 -12.79 0.73
N LYS A 57 3.29 -12.25 0.20
CA LYS A 57 1.92 -12.68 0.54
C LYS A 57 1.62 -14.13 0.12
N GLU A 58 2.19 -14.59 -0.99
CA GLU A 58 1.97 -15.95 -1.51
C GLU A 58 2.81 -17.03 -0.79
N ILE A 59 3.84 -16.62 -0.03
CA ILE A 59 4.71 -17.61 0.63
C ILE A 59 4.06 -18.10 1.92
N GLU A 60 3.80 -19.40 1.95
CA GLU A 60 3.37 -20.18 3.10
C GLU A 60 4.23 -21.43 3.20
N LEU A 61 4.76 -21.73 4.38
CA LEU A 61 5.69 -22.83 4.58
C LEU A 61 4.98 -23.98 5.29
N GLU A 62 5.35 -25.21 4.91
CA GLU A 62 4.78 -26.43 5.45
C GLU A 62 5.09 -26.61 6.96
N ASP A 63 6.32 -26.29 7.37
CA ASP A 63 6.69 -26.31 8.79
C ASP A 63 6.09 -25.10 9.53
N PRO A 64 5.21 -25.30 10.53
CA PRO A 64 4.52 -24.21 11.20
C PRO A 64 5.45 -23.28 11.98
N PHE A 65 6.59 -23.77 12.49
CA PHE A 65 7.56 -22.94 13.20
C PHE A 65 8.39 -22.08 12.26
N GLU A 66 8.81 -22.63 11.12
CA GLU A 66 9.45 -21.83 10.06
C GLU A 66 8.46 -20.83 9.48
N ASN A 67 7.20 -21.24 9.29
CA ASN A 67 6.16 -20.35 8.76
C ASN A 67 5.93 -19.13 9.67
N MET A 68 6.06 -19.25 11.00
CA MET A 68 6.02 -18.08 11.89
C MET A 68 7.09 -17.06 11.51
N GLY A 69 8.31 -17.50 11.19
CA GLY A 69 9.39 -16.63 10.76
C GLY A 69 9.07 -15.95 9.41
N ALA A 70 8.53 -16.69 8.45
CA ALA A 70 8.07 -16.15 7.18
C ALA A 70 6.94 -15.11 7.37
N GLN A 71 5.94 -15.40 8.21
CA GLN A 71 4.83 -14.48 8.49
C GLN A 71 5.30 -13.16 9.12
N LEU A 72 6.30 -13.19 10.02
CA LEU A 72 6.86 -11.96 10.61
C LEU A 72 7.50 -11.05 9.55
N VAL A 73 8.22 -11.60 8.58
CA VAL A 73 8.81 -10.81 7.48
C VAL A 73 7.74 -10.40 6.47
N LYS A 74 6.75 -11.22 6.23
CA LYS A 74 5.56 -10.85 5.43
C LYS A 74 4.88 -9.61 6.02
N GLU A 75 4.78 -9.50 7.36
CA GLU A 75 4.25 -8.31 8.02
C GLU A 75 5.13 -7.08 7.75
N VAL A 76 6.48 -7.22 7.75
CA VAL A 76 7.39 -6.12 7.39
C VAL A 76 7.10 -5.58 5.98
N ALA A 77 6.96 -6.47 5.00
CA ALA A 77 6.64 -6.09 3.63
C ALA A 77 5.28 -5.40 3.55
N THR A 78 4.24 -5.97 4.17
CA THR A 78 2.88 -5.43 4.18
C THR A 78 2.82 -4.04 4.84
N LYS A 79 3.44 -3.87 6.02
CA LYS A 79 3.48 -2.58 6.71
C LYS A 79 4.24 -1.51 5.94
N THR A 80 5.30 -1.89 5.24
CA THR A 80 6.05 -0.94 4.40
C THR A 80 5.21 -0.52 3.21
N ASN A 81 4.49 -1.46 2.58
CA ASN A 81 3.53 -1.16 1.54
C ASN A 81 2.41 -0.21 2.01
N ASP A 82 1.81 -0.48 3.17
CA ASP A 82 0.73 0.35 3.73
C ASP A 82 1.17 1.80 3.99
N ILE A 83 2.43 2.01 4.42
CA ILE A 83 2.96 3.33 4.80
C ILE A 83 3.49 4.10 3.59
N ALA A 84 4.22 3.42 2.70
CA ALA A 84 5.02 4.07 1.66
C ALA A 84 4.67 3.60 0.23
N GLY A 85 3.92 2.52 0.08
CA GLY A 85 3.48 1.95 -1.19
C GLY A 85 4.59 1.33 -2.04
N ASP A 86 5.84 1.39 -1.58
CA ASP A 86 7.04 0.85 -2.25
C ASP A 86 8.09 0.45 -1.20
N GLY A 87 9.24 -0.12 -1.64
CA GLY A 87 10.37 -0.50 -0.78
C GLY A 87 10.18 -1.80 0.00
N THR A 88 9.20 -2.60 -0.35
CA THR A 88 8.84 -3.86 0.31
C THR A 88 9.97 -4.89 0.23
N THR A 89 10.65 -4.99 -0.90
CA THR A 89 11.84 -5.84 -1.11
C THR A 89 13.00 -5.39 -0.24
N THR A 90 13.27 -4.10 -0.17
CA THR A 90 14.33 -3.52 0.67
C THR A 90 14.07 -3.77 2.15
N ALA A 91 12.82 -3.58 2.61
CA ALA A 91 12.41 -3.83 3.99
C ALA A 91 12.58 -5.31 4.38
N THR A 92 12.17 -6.22 3.51
CA THR A 92 12.34 -7.68 3.68
C THR A 92 13.81 -8.06 3.81
N LEU A 93 14.65 -7.52 2.93
CA LEU A 93 16.10 -7.75 2.95
C LEU A 93 16.77 -7.20 4.20
N LEU A 94 16.41 -5.97 4.62
CA LEU A 94 16.92 -5.36 5.85
C LEU A 94 16.53 -6.19 7.08
N ALA A 95 15.29 -6.68 7.16
CA ALA A 95 14.84 -7.55 8.25
C ALA A 95 15.69 -8.84 8.30
N GLN A 96 15.92 -9.49 7.17
CA GLN A 96 16.78 -10.65 7.09
C GLN A 96 18.21 -10.36 7.58
N ALA A 97 18.80 -9.26 7.12
CA ALA A 97 20.17 -8.88 7.47
C ALA A 97 20.32 -8.62 8.98
N LEU A 98 19.37 -7.85 9.56
CA LEU A 98 19.36 -7.52 10.98
C LEU A 98 19.15 -8.76 11.84
N VAL A 99 18.22 -9.66 11.47
CA VAL A 99 17.98 -10.91 12.20
C VAL A 99 19.20 -11.82 12.14
N ARG A 100 19.78 -12.04 10.96
CA ARG A 100 20.98 -12.90 10.79
C ARG A 100 22.15 -12.43 11.64
N GLU A 101 22.46 -11.14 11.60
CA GLU A 101 23.57 -10.59 12.37
C GLU A 101 23.24 -10.58 13.86
N GLY A 102 22.00 -10.25 14.23
CA GLY A 102 21.53 -10.27 15.61
C GLY A 102 21.57 -11.66 16.22
N MET A 103 21.07 -12.68 15.52
CA MET A 103 21.06 -14.07 16.01
C MET A 103 22.49 -14.60 16.29
N ARG A 104 23.47 -14.24 15.45
CA ARG A 104 24.87 -14.60 15.68
C ARG A 104 25.40 -14.02 16.98
N ASN A 105 25.09 -12.75 17.27
CA ASN A 105 25.55 -12.08 18.49
C ASN A 105 24.81 -12.57 19.74
N VAL A 106 23.51 -12.83 19.65
CA VAL A 106 22.73 -13.43 20.76
C VAL A 106 23.21 -14.84 21.06
N ALA A 107 23.50 -15.65 20.05
CA ALA A 107 24.09 -16.99 20.22
C ALA A 107 25.50 -16.92 20.84
N ALA A 108 26.24 -15.84 20.64
CA ALA A 108 27.53 -15.59 21.28
C ALA A 108 27.42 -15.04 22.72
N GLY A 109 26.21 -14.88 23.25
CA GLY A 109 25.95 -14.52 24.65
C GLY A 109 25.60 -13.04 24.90
N ALA A 110 25.40 -12.22 23.86
CA ALA A 110 24.91 -10.86 24.03
C ALA A 110 23.49 -10.82 24.61
N ASN A 111 23.23 -9.88 25.52
CA ASN A 111 21.91 -9.74 26.13
C ASN A 111 20.89 -9.17 25.13
N PRO A 112 19.89 -9.96 24.68
CA PRO A 112 18.97 -9.53 23.61
C PRO A 112 18.15 -8.29 23.97
N MET A 113 17.86 -8.08 25.27
CA MET A 113 17.09 -6.90 25.72
C MET A 113 17.89 -5.61 25.64
N VAL A 114 19.22 -5.68 25.84
CA VAL A 114 20.13 -4.54 25.71
C VAL A 114 20.46 -4.30 24.22
N VAL A 115 20.74 -5.38 23.48
CA VAL A 115 20.94 -5.34 22.02
C VAL A 115 19.77 -4.66 21.32
N ARG A 116 18.52 -5.00 21.69
CA ARG A 116 17.32 -4.35 21.18
C ARG A 116 17.35 -2.82 21.34
N LYS A 117 17.79 -2.32 22.51
CA LYS A 117 17.93 -0.86 22.74
C LYS A 117 18.99 -0.26 21.84
N GLY A 118 20.12 -0.94 21.67
CA GLY A 118 21.18 -0.50 20.76
C GLY A 118 20.72 -0.45 19.31
N ILE A 119 19.92 -1.43 18.85
CA ILE A 119 19.29 -1.42 17.51
C ILE A 119 18.39 -0.20 17.38
N GLN A 120 17.49 0.06 18.35
CA GLN A 120 16.58 1.20 18.27
C GLN A 120 17.32 2.53 18.16
N MET A 121 18.32 2.77 19.01
CA MET A 121 19.14 4.00 18.97
C MET A 121 19.84 4.17 17.61
N ALA A 122 20.38 3.11 17.06
CA ALA A 122 21.06 3.14 15.78
C ALA A 122 20.13 3.43 14.60
N VAL A 123 18.92 2.84 14.63
CA VAL A 123 17.88 3.06 13.62
C VAL A 123 17.39 4.51 13.66
N ASP A 124 17.12 5.04 14.84
CA ASP A 124 16.68 6.44 15.00
C ASP A 124 17.74 7.40 14.44
N THR A 125 19.03 7.16 14.76
CA THR A 125 20.16 7.94 14.22
C THR A 125 20.27 7.82 12.70
N ALA A 126 20.12 6.61 12.15
CA ALA A 126 20.16 6.40 10.70
C ALA A 126 19.00 7.12 10.00
N ILE A 127 17.79 7.09 10.56
CA ILE A 127 16.62 7.77 10.02
C ILE A 127 16.82 9.29 10.03
N GLU A 128 17.37 9.85 11.10
CA GLU A 128 17.70 11.29 11.18
C GLU A 128 18.72 11.67 10.09
N ALA A 129 19.75 10.85 9.88
CA ALA A 129 20.74 11.07 8.83
C ALA A 129 20.10 11.02 7.43
N VAL A 130 19.23 10.04 7.16
CA VAL A 130 18.50 9.93 5.89
C VAL A 130 17.62 11.17 5.66
N ARG A 131 16.86 11.61 6.67
CA ARG A 131 16.03 12.82 6.58
C ARG A 131 16.84 14.09 6.37
N ARG A 132 17.97 14.23 7.05
CA ARG A 132 18.87 15.38 6.89
C ARG A 132 19.42 15.48 5.47
N ASN A 133 19.69 14.35 4.82
CA ASN A 133 20.20 14.27 3.46
C ASN A 133 19.10 14.32 2.40
N SER A 134 17.83 14.42 2.80
CA SER A 134 16.69 14.52 1.89
C SER A 134 16.65 15.86 1.17
N LYS A 135 16.34 15.81 -0.14
CA LYS A 135 16.08 16.97 -0.98
C LYS A 135 14.58 16.98 -1.33
N LYS A 136 13.95 18.16 -1.22
CA LYS A 136 12.55 18.31 -1.66
C LYS A 136 12.45 18.10 -3.16
N VAL A 137 11.35 17.50 -3.58
CA VAL A 137 10.98 17.35 -4.99
C VAL A 137 10.63 18.73 -5.54
N ASP A 138 11.26 19.13 -6.63
CA ASP A 138 11.07 20.42 -7.27
C ASP A 138 10.64 20.25 -8.72
N GLY A 139 9.32 20.31 -8.94
CA GLY A 139 8.71 20.26 -10.25
C GLY A 139 8.53 18.87 -10.87
N SER A 140 8.04 18.86 -12.11
CA SER A 140 7.63 17.67 -12.86
C SER A 140 8.81 16.75 -13.21
N ASP A 141 10.01 17.33 -13.43
CA ASP A 141 11.21 16.53 -13.77
C ASP A 141 11.66 15.60 -12.65
N ASP A 142 11.66 16.06 -11.41
CA ASP A 142 12.01 15.21 -10.26
C ASP A 142 10.94 14.13 -10.04
N ILE A 143 9.67 14.46 -10.25
CA ILE A 143 8.55 13.51 -10.22
C ILE A 143 8.76 12.41 -11.30
N ALA A 144 9.07 12.82 -12.53
CA ALA A 144 9.32 11.89 -13.61
C ALA A 144 10.51 10.96 -13.32
N ARG A 145 11.59 11.46 -12.70
CA ARG A 145 12.76 10.66 -12.30
C ARG A 145 12.40 9.59 -11.28
N VAL A 146 11.68 9.97 -10.22
CA VAL A 146 11.23 9.01 -9.19
C VAL A 146 10.37 7.92 -9.82
N ALA A 147 9.38 8.31 -10.61
CA ALA A 147 8.47 7.39 -11.27
C ALA A 147 9.20 6.47 -12.27
N THR A 148 10.18 7.01 -13.03
CA THR A 148 11.00 6.25 -13.97
C THR A 148 11.83 5.17 -13.25
N ILE A 149 12.47 5.51 -12.12
CA ILE A 149 13.27 4.55 -11.35
C ILE A 149 12.39 3.43 -10.79
N SER A 150 11.26 3.78 -10.20
CA SER A 150 10.35 2.78 -9.60
C SER A 150 9.69 1.91 -10.68
N ALA A 151 9.22 2.50 -11.78
CA ALA A 151 8.63 1.76 -12.90
C ALA A 151 9.66 1.03 -13.78
N ALA A 152 10.95 1.36 -13.69
CA ALA A 152 12.01 0.95 -14.63
C ALA A 152 11.65 1.25 -16.11
N ASP A 153 10.87 2.33 -16.36
CA ASP A 153 10.34 2.70 -17.66
C ASP A 153 10.16 4.23 -17.75
N GLU A 154 10.90 4.87 -18.67
CA GLU A 154 10.88 6.33 -18.86
C GLU A 154 9.52 6.85 -19.37
N TYR A 155 8.83 6.07 -20.21
CA TYR A 155 7.51 6.42 -20.70
C TYR A 155 6.48 6.47 -19.57
N VAL A 156 6.51 5.46 -18.70
CA VAL A 156 5.65 5.40 -17.50
C VAL A 156 5.98 6.55 -16.55
N GLY A 157 7.27 6.86 -16.36
CA GLY A 157 7.70 7.99 -15.55
C GLY A 157 7.12 9.34 -16.01
N LYS A 158 7.18 9.61 -17.29
CA LYS A 158 6.57 10.82 -17.89
C LYS A 158 5.06 10.82 -17.77
N LEU A 159 4.42 9.66 -18.02
CA LEU A 159 2.97 9.52 -17.92
C LEU A 159 2.44 9.83 -16.51
N ILE A 160 3.15 9.38 -15.47
CA ILE A 160 2.81 9.68 -14.06
C ILE A 160 3.01 11.17 -13.77
N ALA A 161 4.13 11.75 -14.20
CA ALA A 161 4.40 13.18 -14.00
C ALA A 161 3.34 14.06 -14.68
N ASP A 162 3.00 13.76 -15.93
CA ASP A 162 1.94 14.46 -16.68
C ASP A 162 0.57 14.31 -15.98
N ALA A 163 0.28 13.13 -15.43
CA ALA A 163 -0.96 12.89 -14.70
C ALA A 163 -1.00 13.71 -13.40
N MET A 164 0.12 13.78 -12.65
CA MET A 164 0.22 14.58 -11.44
C MET A 164 0.15 16.09 -11.70
N GLU A 165 0.67 16.57 -12.84
CA GLU A 165 0.59 17.98 -13.22
C GLU A 165 -0.83 18.39 -13.62
N LYS A 166 -1.59 17.48 -14.26
CA LYS A 166 -2.96 17.75 -14.72
C LYS A 166 -3.98 17.77 -13.59
N VAL A 167 -3.74 17.03 -12.52
CA VAL A 167 -4.61 17.05 -11.34
C VAL A 167 -4.05 18.06 -10.34
N THR A 168 -4.94 18.68 -9.53
CA THR A 168 -4.50 19.58 -8.46
C THR A 168 -3.73 18.80 -7.38
N ALA A 169 -3.10 19.51 -6.43
CA ALA A 169 -2.36 18.88 -5.32
C ALA A 169 -3.20 17.84 -4.53
N ASP A 170 -4.52 18.04 -4.47
CA ASP A 170 -5.47 17.13 -3.85
C ASP A 170 -6.13 16.16 -4.85
N GLY A 171 -5.72 16.21 -6.12
CA GLY A 171 -6.24 15.36 -7.19
C GLY A 171 -5.80 13.92 -7.04
N VAL A 172 -6.64 13.01 -7.52
CA VAL A 172 -6.46 11.56 -7.38
C VAL A 172 -6.00 10.96 -8.69
N ILE A 173 -5.05 10.03 -8.61
CA ILE A 173 -4.62 9.24 -9.75
C ILE A 173 -4.99 7.78 -9.48
N THR A 174 -5.71 7.17 -10.42
CA THR A 174 -6.07 5.75 -10.39
C THR A 174 -5.43 5.00 -11.55
N VAL A 175 -5.17 3.72 -11.33
CA VAL A 175 -4.62 2.82 -12.37
C VAL A 175 -5.69 1.79 -12.72
N GLU A 176 -5.98 1.65 -14.01
CA GLU A 176 -7.00 0.75 -14.54
C GLU A 176 -6.46 -0.08 -15.70
N GLU A 177 -7.12 -1.18 -15.98
CA GLU A 177 -6.81 -2.01 -17.14
C GLU A 177 -7.42 -1.39 -18.40
N SER A 178 -6.61 -1.25 -19.46
CA SER A 178 -7.08 -0.83 -20.77
C SER A 178 -7.75 -1.98 -21.51
N LYS A 179 -8.77 -1.67 -22.29
CA LYS A 179 -9.35 -2.61 -23.27
C LYS A 179 -8.50 -2.73 -24.55
N THR A 180 -7.48 -1.90 -24.68
CA THR A 180 -6.55 -1.88 -25.82
C THR A 180 -5.14 -2.21 -25.35
N ALA A 181 -4.23 -2.49 -26.29
CA ALA A 181 -2.82 -2.74 -25.95
C ALA A 181 -2.04 -1.46 -25.59
N GLU A 182 -2.65 -0.28 -25.73
CA GLU A 182 -1.99 1.00 -25.49
C GLU A 182 -2.15 1.43 -24.02
N THR A 183 -1.07 1.96 -23.46
CA THR A 183 -1.06 2.60 -22.14
C THR A 183 -1.17 4.12 -22.32
N GLY A 184 -2.03 4.78 -21.54
CA GLY A 184 -2.24 6.22 -21.61
C GLY A 184 -2.89 6.78 -20.35
N SER A 185 -3.03 8.10 -20.27
CA SER A 185 -3.71 8.77 -19.16
C SER A 185 -4.74 9.79 -19.63
N ASP A 186 -5.90 9.79 -18.98
CA ASP A 186 -6.96 10.75 -19.17
C ASP A 186 -7.35 11.37 -17.82
N VAL A 187 -7.86 12.61 -17.84
CA VAL A 187 -8.47 13.23 -16.67
C VAL A 187 -9.98 13.23 -16.84
N VAL A 188 -10.67 12.73 -15.84
CA VAL A 188 -12.14 12.61 -15.83
C VAL A 188 -12.73 13.30 -14.60
N GLU A 189 -14.02 13.61 -14.66
CA GLU A 189 -14.77 14.11 -13.50
C GLU A 189 -14.77 13.06 -12.39
N GLY A 190 -14.48 13.47 -11.16
CA GLY A 190 -14.42 12.53 -10.05
C GLY A 190 -13.95 13.16 -8.76
N MET A 191 -14.06 12.44 -7.67
CA MET A 191 -13.58 12.90 -6.36
C MET A 191 -13.19 11.74 -5.44
N GLN A 192 -12.33 12.05 -4.46
CA GLN A 192 -12.03 11.16 -3.34
C GLN A 192 -12.51 11.76 -2.03
N PHE A 193 -12.98 10.90 -1.13
CA PHE A 193 -13.25 11.27 0.25
C PHE A 193 -12.75 10.21 1.25
N ASP A 194 -12.42 10.65 2.46
CA ASP A 194 -11.72 9.87 3.49
C ASP A 194 -12.70 9.02 4.32
N ARG A 195 -13.38 8.10 3.64
CA ARG A 195 -14.22 7.06 4.24
C ARG A 195 -14.15 5.82 3.37
N GLY A 196 -13.88 4.68 4.00
CA GLY A 196 -13.84 3.38 3.33
C GLY A 196 -15.09 2.55 3.58
N TYR A 197 -15.03 1.29 3.17
CA TYR A 197 -16.13 0.35 3.35
C TYR A 197 -16.42 0.09 4.84
N ILE A 198 -17.69 -0.17 5.17
CA ILE A 198 -18.13 -0.43 6.55
C ILE A 198 -17.62 -1.79 7.05
N SER A 199 -17.41 -2.76 6.16
CA SER A 199 -16.92 -4.08 6.51
C SER A 199 -15.89 -4.58 5.50
N PRO A 200 -14.77 -5.21 5.97
CA PRO A 200 -13.77 -5.84 5.08
C PRO A 200 -14.36 -6.91 4.15
N TYR A 201 -15.43 -7.56 4.55
CA TYR A 201 -16.14 -8.54 3.72
C TYR A 201 -16.83 -7.92 2.49
N MET A 202 -16.85 -6.60 2.38
CA MET A 202 -17.33 -5.86 1.20
C MET A 202 -16.25 -5.71 0.12
N ALA A 203 -14.99 -6.03 0.38
CA ALA A 203 -13.94 -6.04 -0.63
C ALA A 203 -14.27 -7.02 -1.76
N THR A 204 -14.00 -6.63 -3.01
CA THR A 204 -14.13 -7.49 -4.20
C THR A 204 -12.79 -8.11 -4.58
N ASP A 205 -11.70 -7.42 -4.28
CA ASP A 205 -10.32 -7.89 -4.34
C ASP A 205 -9.82 -8.10 -2.91
N THR A 206 -9.71 -9.35 -2.51
CA THR A 206 -9.27 -9.72 -1.15
C THR A 206 -7.76 -9.57 -0.95
N ASP A 207 -6.97 -9.60 -2.02
CA ASP A 207 -5.52 -9.48 -1.96
C ASP A 207 -5.10 -8.03 -1.68
N LYS A 208 -5.80 -7.10 -2.34
CA LYS A 208 -5.62 -5.64 -2.14
C LYS A 208 -6.52 -5.07 -1.06
N MET A 209 -7.47 -5.85 -0.54
CA MET A 209 -8.51 -5.37 0.38
C MET A 209 -9.26 -4.16 -0.18
N GLU A 210 -9.59 -4.20 -1.47
CA GLU A 210 -10.32 -3.17 -2.19
C GLU A 210 -11.65 -3.66 -2.75
N ALA A 211 -12.63 -2.80 -2.81
CA ALA A 211 -13.86 -3.02 -3.57
C ALA A 211 -13.83 -2.15 -4.83
N VAL A 212 -13.78 -2.78 -6.00
CA VAL A 212 -13.84 -2.11 -7.30
C VAL A 212 -15.19 -2.44 -7.93
N ILE A 213 -16.01 -1.41 -8.10
CA ILE A 213 -17.38 -1.55 -8.59
C ILE A 213 -17.54 -0.76 -9.89
N ASP A 214 -17.66 -1.47 -11.00
CA ASP A 214 -17.91 -0.88 -12.33
C ASP A 214 -19.39 -0.64 -12.54
N ASP A 215 -19.73 0.50 -13.15
CA ASP A 215 -21.08 0.95 -13.48
C ASP A 215 -22.09 0.85 -12.31
N PRO A 216 -21.71 1.27 -11.07
CA PRO A 216 -22.62 1.19 -9.93
C PRO A 216 -23.77 2.19 -10.02
N LEU A 217 -24.88 1.81 -9.42
CA LEU A 217 -25.87 2.75 -8.89
C LEU A 217 -25.39 3.20 -7.52
N ILE A 218 -25.62 4.48 -7.17
CA ILE A 218 -25.13 5.08 -5.93
C ILE A 218 -26.31 5.64 -5.13
N LEU A 219 -26.62 5.03 -3.99
CA LEU A 219 -27.58 5.57 -3.02
C LEU A 219 -26.84 6.52 -2.10
N ILE A 220 -27.32 7.75 -2.00
CA ILE A 220 -26.73 8.82 -1.18
C ILE A 220 -27.74 9.27 -0.14
N THR A 221 -27.41 9.13 1.14
CA THR A 221 -28.31 9.52 2.24
C THR A 221 -27.55 10.00 3.47
N ASP A 222 -28.14 10.93 4.20
CA ASP A 222 -27.69 11.36 5.52
C ASP A 222 -28.29 10.52 6.66
N LYS A 223 -29.14 9.55 6.31
CA LYS A 223 -29.79 8.65 7.27
C LYS A 223 -28.90 7.46 7.62
N LYS A 224 -29.14 6.90 8.79
CA LYS A 224 -28.60 5.62 9.23
C LYS A 224 -29.51 4.50 8.78
N ILE A 225 -28.95 3.42 8.25
CA ILE A 225 -29.69 2.27 7.77
C ILE A 225 -29.43 1.09 8.71
N SER A 226 -30.41 0.75 9.54
CA SER A 226 -30.32 -0.36 10.51
C SER A 226 -31.24 -1.52 10.14
N ASN A 227 -32.38 -1.21 9.49
CA ASN A 227 -33.39 -2.18 9.07
C ASN A 227 -33.38 -2.33 7.54
N ILE A 228 -33.23 -3.57 7.06
CA ILE A 228 -33.21 -3.86 5.62
C ILE A 228 -34.53 -3.50 4.92
N GLN A 229 -35.66 -3.53 5.63
CA GLN A 229 -36.99 -3.20 5.08
C GLN A 229 -37.08 -1.76 4.55
N GLU A 230 -36.25 -0.85 5.06
CA GLU A 230 -36.23 0.54 4.61
C GLU A 230 -35.68 0.71 3.19
N ILE A 231 -34.82 -0.21 2.74
CA ILE A 231 -34.17 -0.17 1.43
C ILE A 231 -34.52 -1.37 0.55
N LEU A 232 -35.31 -2.32 1.05
CA LEU A 232 -35.69 -3.53 0.33
C LEU A 232 -36.43 -3.23 -1.00
N PRO A 233 -37.39 -2.28 -1.06
CA PRO A 233 -38.06 -1.92 -2.30
C PRO A 233 -37.10 -1.40 -3.39
N LEU A 234 -35.98 -0.80 -2.98
CA LEU A 234 -34.94 -0.33 -3.89
C LEU A 234 -33.98 -1.44 -4.31
N ILE A 235 -33.58 -2.31 -3.38
CA ILE A 235 -32.61 -3.38 -3.63
C ILE A 235 -33.15 -4.47 -4.55
N GLU A 236 -34.42 -4.86 -4.38
CA GLU A 236 -35.01 -5.96 -5.16
C GLU A 236 -34.95 -5.72 -6.68
N PRO A 237 -35.37 -4.57 -7.23
CA PRO A 237 -35.25 -4.31 -8.66
C PRO A 237 -33.80 -4.25 -9.16
N ILE A 238 -32.88 -3.70 -8.31
CA ILE A 238 -31.45 -3.60 -8.63
C ILE A 238 -30.84 -5.01 -8.75
N ALA A 239 -31.09 -5.86 -7.76
CA ALA A 239 -30.60 -7.24 -7.74
C ALA A 239 -31.16 -8.06 -8.91
N GLN A 240 -32.46 -7.93 -9.21
CA GLN A 240 -33.10 -8.60 -10.35
C GLN A 240 -32.51 -8.17 -11.70
N SER A 241 -32.09 -6.91 -11.81
CA SER A 241 -31.45 -6.38 -13.03
C SER A 241 -29.95 -6.72 -13.14
N GLY A 242 -29.37 -7.39 -12.14
CA GLY A 242 -27.93 -7.71 -12.09
C GLY A 242 -27.02 -6.49 -11.91
N LYS A 243 -27.58 -5.32 -11.56
CA LYS A 243 -26.80 -4.10 -11.32
C LYS A 243 -26.15 -4.12 -9.94
N LYS A 244 -25.07 -3.37 -9.80
CA LYS A 244 -24.31 -3.24 -8.58
C LYS A 244 -24.74 -1.96 -7.83
N LEU A 245 -24.67 -1.97 -6.49
CA LEU A 245 -25.06 -0.83 -5.66
C LEU A 245 -23.94 -0.40 -4.74
N VAL A 246 -23.64 0.90 -4.71
CA VAL A 246 -22.86 1.54 -3.66
C VAL A 246 -23.79 2.36 -2.79
N ILE A 247 -23.72 2.17 -1.47
CA ILE A 247 -24.51 2.91 -0.50
C ILE A 247 -23.58 3.86 0.25
N ILE A 248 -23.85 5.16 0.18
CA ILE A 248 -23.19 6.20 0.96
C ILE A 248 -24.21 6.70 1.98
N ALA A 249 -24.05 6.30 3.24
CA ALA A 249 -25.03 6.58 4.31
C ALA A 249 -24.31 7.07 5.57
N GLU A 250 -25.03 7.68 6.52
CA GLU A 250 -24.41 8.01 7.81
C GLU A 250 -23.78 6.79 8.46
N ASP A 251 -24.50 5.69 8.50
CA ASP A 251 -24.01 4.36 8.87
C ASP A 251 -24.92 3.27 8.30
N VAL A 252 -24.38 2.06 8.13
CA VAL A 252 -25.18 0.86 7.83
C VAL A 252 -24.80 -0.20 8.85
N GLU A 253 -25.76 -0.65 9.64
CA GLU A 253 -25.50 -1.55 10.77
C GLU A 253 -26.62 -2.57 10.97
N GLY A 254 -26.44 -3.42 11.99
CA GLY A 254 -27.48 -4.36 12.45
C GLY A 254 -27.91 -5.35 11.37
N GLU A 255 -29.23 -5.53 11.27
CA GLU A 255 -29.86 -6.46 10.32
C GLU A 255 -29.58 -6.08 8.86
N ALA A 256 -29.59 -4.78 8.54
CA ALA A 256 -29.32 -4.31 7.18
C ALA A 256 -27.92 -4.71 6.71
N LEU A 257 -26.89 -4.44 7.52
CA LEU A 257 -25.50 -4.81 7.21
C LEU A 257 -25.36 -6.33 7.05
N ALA A 258 -25.90 -7.12 7.99
CA ALA A 258 -25.81 -8.58 7.94
C ALA A 258 -26.44 -9.15 6.67
N THR A 259 -27.62 -8.64 6.29
CA THR A 259 -28.34 -9.08 5.09
C THR A 259 -27.56 -8.74 3.82
N LEU A 260 -27.02 -7.53 3.71
CA LEU A 260 -26.21 -7.13 2.56
C LEU A 260 -24.94 -7.99 2.42
N LEU A 261 -24.25 -8.26 3.52
CA LEU A 261 -23.05 -9.12 3.53
C LEU A 261 -23.36 -10.56 3.12
N VAL A 262 -24.44 -11.15 3.65
CA VAL A 262 -24.83 -12.53 3.30
C VAL A 262 -25.15 -12.63 1.80
N ASN A 263 -25.90 -11.69 1.23
CA ASN A 263 -26.23 -11.70 -0.20
C ASN A 263 -24.98 -11.50 -1.08
N LYS A 264 -24.06 -10.61 -0.68
CA LYS A 264 -22.79 -10.44 -1.39
C LYS A 264 -21.94 -11.72 -1.35
N LEU A 265 -21.79 -12.35 -0.18
CA LEU A 265 -21.01 -13.59 -0.02
C LEU A 265 -21.61 -14.76 -0.81
N ARG A 266 -22.93 -14.79 -0.97
CA ARG A 266 -23.63 -15.76 -1.83
C ARG A 266 -23.55 -15.43 -3.32
N GLY A 267 -23.01 -14.28 -3.70
CA GLY A 267 -22.95 -13.83 -5.08
C GLY A 267 -24.31 -13.44 -5.68
N THR A 268 -25.36 -13.31 -4.86
CA THR A 268 -26.72 -12.97 -5.33
C THR A 268 -26.90 -11.48 -5.58
N PHE A 269 -26.14 -10.63 -4.85
CA PHE A 269 -26.20 -9.18 -5.00
C PHE A 269 -24.87 -8.53 -4.64
N THR A 270 -24.32 -7.76 -5.56
CA THR A 270 -23.08 -6.99 -5.31
C THR A 270 -23.44 -5.62 -4.75
N CYS A 271 -23.12 -5.44 -3.47
CA CYS A 271 -23.34 -4.17 -2.78
C CYS A 271 -22.14 -3.83 -1.89
N VAL A 272 -21.77 -2.55 -1.86
CA VAL A 272 -20.76 -2.01 -0.94
C VAL A 272 -21.34 -0.81 -0.21
N ALA A 273 -21.24 -0.80 1.11
CA ALA A 273 -21.67 0.30 1.94
C ALA A 273 -20.47 1.07 2.50
N VAL A 274 -20.56 2.40 2.47
CA VAL A 274 -19.54 3.35 2.89
C VAL A 274 -20.16 4.36 3.83
N LYS A 275 -19.43 4.81 4.85
CA LYS A 275 -19.88 5.91 5.70
C LYS A 275 -19.79 7.25 4.95
N ALA A 276 -20.80 8.07 5.10
CA ALA A 276 -20.82 9.42 4.57
C ALA A 276 -19.66 10.27 5.13
N PRO A 277 -18.99 11.07 4.27
CA PRO A 277 -17.92 11.94 4.72
C PRO A 277 -18.44 13.10 5.56
N GLY A 278 -17.62 13.61 6.48
CA GLY A 278 -17.93 14.75 7.32
C GLY A 278 -18.92 14.44 8.46
N PHE A 279 -19.31 15.49 9.18
CA PHE A 279 -20.27 15.44 10.31
C PHE A 279 -21.19 16.66 10.26
N GLY A 280 -22.43 16.52 10.77
CA GLY A 280 -23.40 17.60 10.85
C GLY A 280 -23.69 18.25 9.48
N ASP A 281 -23.75 19.58 9.42
CA ASP A 281 -24.06 20.31 8.19
C ASP A 281 -23.01 20.11 7.10
N ARG A 282 -21.74 19.91 7.46
CA ARG A 282 -20.68 19.57 6.48
C ARG A 282 -20.94 18.26 5.78
N ARG A 283 -21.48 17.26 6.48
CA ARG A 283 -21.88 16.00 5.85
C ARG A 283 -22.92 16.23 4.77
N LYS A 284 -23.94 17.02 5.07
CA LYS A 284 -25.00 17.36 4.11
C LYS A 284 -24.46 18.02 2.85
N GLU A 285 -23.55 18.97 3.03
CA GLU A 285 -22.89 19.68 1.93
C GLU A 285 -22.00 18.74 1.08
N MET A 286 -21.25 17.84 1.71
CA MET A 286 -20.42 16.86 0.98
C MET A 286 -21.28 15.82 0.27
N LEU A 287 -22.39 15.36 0.86
CA LEU A 287 -23.34 14.48 0.20
C LEU A 287 -23.97 15.14 -1.03
N GLN A 288 -24.26 16.45 -0.92
CA GLN A 288 -24.78 17.23 -2.05
C GLN A 288 -23.74 17.35 -3.19
N ASP A 289 -22.47 17.55 -2.86
CA ASP A 289 -21.38 17.57 -3.84
C ASP A 289 -21.25 16.22 -4.56
N ILE A 290 -21.34 15.09 -3.82
CA ILE A 290 -21.36 13.74 -4.38
C ILE A 290 -22.58 13.53 -5.28
N ALA A 291 -23.76 13.99 -4.85
CA ALA A 291 -24.99 13.87 -5.64
C ALA A 291 -24.90 14.62 -6.97
N ILE A 292 -24.37 15.85 -6.95
CA ILE A 292 -24.17 16.66 -8.17
C ILE A 292 -23.14 15.97 -9.08
N LEU A 293 -22.04 15.48 -8.53
CA LEU A 293 -21.00 14.78 -9.29
C LEU A 293 -21.52 13.50 -9.97
N THR A 294 -22.42 12.78 -9.34
CA THR A 294 -22.90 11.48 -9.81
C THR A 294 -24.26 11.57 -10.53
N GLY A 295 -24.86 12.76 -10.59
CA GLY A 295 -26.18 12.96 -11.17
C GLY A 295 -27.32 12.33 -10.36
N GLY A 296 -27.11 12.12 -9.05
CA GLY A 296 -28.11 11.58 -8.13
C GLY A 296 -28.74 12.64 -7.24
N GLN A 297 -29.53 12.18 -6.28
CA GLN A 297 -30.18 13.01 -5.28
C GLN A 297 -29.86 12.52 -3.86
N VAL A 298 -29.66 13.43 -2.93
CA VAL A 298 -29.50 13.08 -1.51
C VAL A 298 -30.87 12.73 -0.92
N ILE A 299 -31.02 11.52 -0.42
CA ILE A 299 -32.23 11.08 0.27
C ILE A 299 -32.14 11.53 1.73
N THR A 300 -32.82 12.61 2.05
CA THR A 300 -32.80 13.25 3.37
C THR A 300 -34.21 13.68 3.82
N SER A 301 -34.44 13.64 5.11
CA SER A 301 -35.69 14.12 5.71
C SER A 301 -35.89 15.60 5.52
N ASP A 302 -34.83 16.40 5.37
CA ASP A 302 -34.92 17.85 5.13
C ASP A 302 -35.64 18.17 3.81
N LEU A 303 -35.57 17.25 2.83
CA LEU A 303 -36.31 17.34 1.57
C LEU A 303 -37.63 16.54 1.57
N GLY A 304 -38.00 15.96 2.71
CA GLY A 304 -39.21 15.12 2.83
C GLY A 304 -39.05 13.75 2.14
N LEU A 305 -37.82 13.30 1.86
CA LEU A 305 -37.55 12.04 1.17
C LEU A 305 -37.31 10.90 2.19
N GLU A 306 -37.95 9.76 1.93
CA GLU A 306 -37.80 8.55 2.74
C GLU A 306 -37.10 7.44 1.95
N LEU A 307 -36.27 6.63 2.62
CA LEU A 307 -35.52 5.55 1.99
C LEU A 307 -36.43 4.52 1.30
N LYS A 308 -37.59 4.22 1.90
CA LYS A 308 -38.58 3.27 1.37
C LYS A 308 -39.24 3.71 0.07
N ASP A 309 -39.27 5.02 -0.18
CA ASP A 309 -39.93 5.63 -1.34
C ASP A 309 -38.90 6.01 -2.44
N THR A 310 -37.61 5.66 -2.23
CA THR A 310 -36.52 5.97 -3.16
C THR A 310 -36.69 5.20 -4.47
N THR A 311 -36.55 5.92 -5.58
CA THR A 311 -36.64 5.35 -6.94
C THR A 311 -35.25 5.27 -7.61
N LEU A 312 -35.14 4.46 -8.67
CA LEU A 312 -33.88 4.28 -9.40
C LEU A 312 -33.37 5.57 -10.06
N ASP A 313 -34.25 6.51 -10.38
CA ASP A 313 -33.89 7.78 -11.02
C ASP A 313 -33.24 8.77 -10.03
N GLN A 314 -33.41 8.55 -8.75
CA GLN A 314 -32.77 9.35 -7.69
C GLN A 314 -31.35 8.88 -7.36
N LEU A 315 -30.95 7.71 -7.87
CA LEU A 315 -29.63 7.16 -7.63
C LEU A 315 -28.58 7.83 -8.51
N GLY A 316 -27.45 8.15 -7.91
CA GLY A 316 -26.26 8.57 -8.65
C GLY A 316 -25.67 7.42 -9.46
N ARG A 317 -24.83 7.77 -10.43
CA ARG A 317 -24.09 6.84 -11.30
C ARG A 317 -22.66 7.30 -11.47
N ALA A 318 -21.77 6.34 -11.68
CA ALA A 318 -20.39 6.60 -12.05
C ALA A 318 -19.90 5.46 -12.94
N ARG A 319 -18.83 5.68 -13.70
CA ARG A 319 -18.19 4.60 -14.46
C ARG A 319 -17.57 3.57 -13.54
N GLN A 320 -16.92 4.02 -12.45
CA GLN A 320 -16.31 3.13 -11.47
C GLN A 320 -16.30 3.78 -10.09
N VAL A 321 -16.42 2.98 -9.03
CA VAL A 321 -16.15 3.39 -7.65
C VAL A 321 -15.14 2.43 -7.05
N LYS A 322 -14.02 2.98 -6.53
CA LYS A 322 -12.97 2.24 -5.82
C LYS A 322 -13.04 2.57 -4.33
N ILE A 323 -13.08 1.55 -3.50
CA ILE A 323 -13.24 1.71 -2.06
C ILE A 323 -12.21 0.83 -1.36
N ASN A 324 -11.41 1.40 -0.49
CA ASN A 324 -10.56 0.65 0.42
C ASN A 324 -11.00 0.87 1.87
N LYS A 325 -10.17 0.50 2.83
CA LYS A 325 -10.48 0.65 4.26
C LYS A 325 -10.65 2.10 4.71
N GLU A 326 -10.00 3.05 4.04
CA GLU A 326 -9.87 4.44 4.48
C GLU A 326 -10.54 5.42 3.52
N ASN A 327 -10.56 5.12 2.24
CA ASN A 327 -10.97 6.05 1.19
C ASN A 327 -11.98 5.46 0.23
N THR A 328 -12.77 6.35 -0.37
CA THR A 328 -13.66 6.07 -1.51
C THR A 328 -13.34 7.04 -2.64
N ILE A 329 -13.11 6.50 -3.84
CA ILE A 329 -12.83 7.25 -5.07
C ILE A 329 -13.97 7.01 -6.05
N ILE A 330 -14.64 8.08 -6.46
CA ILE A 330 -15.63 8.08 -7.53
C ILE A 330 -14.94 8.52 -8.80
N VAL A 331 -14.98 7.68 -9.83
CA VAL A 331 -14.31 7.93 -11.11
C VAL A 331 -15.36 8.09 -12.20
N ASP A 332 -15.28 9.20 -12.92
CA ASP A 332 -16.17 9.50 -14.05
C ASP A 332 -17.65 9.46 -13.62
N GLY A 333 -18.01 10.41 -12.74
CA GLY A 333 -19.39 10.58 -12.26
C GLY A 333 -20.29 11.05 -13.41
N ALA A 334 -21.52 10.54 -13.44
CA ALA A 334 -22.49 10.84 -14.50
C ALA A 334 -23.27 12.17 -14.29
N GLY A 335 -22.75 13.08 -13.45
CA GLY A 335 -23.33 14.40 -13.21
C GLY A 335 -23.21 15.34 -14.40
N ASP A 336 -24.06 16.34 -14.42
CA ASP A 336 -24.03 17.39 -15.42
C ASP A 336 -22.82 18.32 -15.19
N ALA A 337 -21.95 18.49 -16.18
CA ALA A 337 -20.74 19.31 -16.10
C ALA A 337 -21.03 20.78 -15.76
N ASP A 338 -22.15 21.34 -16.22
CA ASP A 338 -22.52 22.72 -15.91
C ASP A 338 -23.05 22.84 -14.47
N ALA A 339 -23.75 21.82 -13.94
CA ALA A 339 -24.13 21.75 -12.55
C ALA A 339 -22.90 21.64 -11.63
N ILE A 340 -21.89 20.84 -12.00
CA ILE A 340 -20.62 20.73 -11.26
C ILE A 340 -19.89 22.08 -11.25
N LYS A 341 -19.78 22.77 -12.39
CA LYS A 341 -19.15 24.10 -12.49
C LYS A 341 -19.91 25.14 -11.65
N ALA A 342 -21.25 25.12 -11.68
CA ALA A 342 -22.08 26.02 -10.88
C ALA A 342 -21.81 25.77 -9.37
N ARG A 343 -21.70 24.49 -8.95
CA ARG A 343 -21.39 24.14 -7.58
C ARG A 343 -19.99 24.60 -7.14
N VAL A 344 -18.99 24.41 -8.00
CA VAL A 344 -17.63 24.95 -7.80
C VAL A 344 -17.67 26.48 -7.63
N GLY A 345 -18.45 27.19 -8.46
CA GLY A 345 -18.66 28.64 -8.32
C GLY A 345 -19.28 29.04 -6.98
N GLN A 346 -20.28 28.29 -6.51
CA GLN A 346 -20.90 28.52 -5.18
C GLN A 346 -19.89 28.37 -4.05
N ILE A 347 -19.07 27.30 -4.08
CA ILE A 347 -18.05 27.06 -3.03
C ILE A 347 -17.00 28.19 -3.05
N LYS A 348 -16.57 28.65 -4.23
CA LYS A 348 -15.64 29.79 -4.35
C LYS A 348 -16.23 31.07 -3.74
N ALA A 349 -17.49 31.38 -4.00
CA ALA A 349 -18.15 32.52 -3.38
C ALA A 349 -18.21 32.40 -1.84
N GLN A 350 -18.53 31.20 -1.31
CA GLN A 350 -18.50 30.94 0.14
C GLN A 350 -17.12 31.14 0.77
N ILE A 351 -16.03 30.80 0.04
CA ILE A 351 -14.66 31.02 0.50
C ILE A 351 -14.35 32.52 0.64
N GLU A 352 -14.87 33.34 -0.29
CA GLU A 352 -14.68 34.79 -0.25
C GLU A 352 -15.51 35.47 0.86
N GLU A 353 -16.71 34.97 1.11
CA GLU A 353 -17.64 35.53 2.12
C GLU A 353 -17.28 35.12 3.55
N THR A 354 -16.64 33.97 3.77
CA THR A 354 -16.36 33.48 5.13
C THR A 354 -15.28 34.29 5.84
N THR A 355 -15.54 34.64 7.09
CA THR A 355 -14.57 35.33 7.97
C THR A 355 -13.79 34.35 8.87
N SER A 356 -14.21 33.09 8.94
CA SER A 356 -13.57 32.05 9.73
C SER A 356 -12.45 31.38 8.94
N GLU A 357 -11.23 31.45 9.41
CA GLU A 357 -10.09 30.76 8.77
C GLU A 357 -10.29 29.25 8.71
N PHE A 358 -10.85 28.67 9.77
CA PHE A 358 -11.14 27.24 9.80
C PHE A 358 -12.20 26.82 8.76
N ASP A 359 -13.26 27.62 8.60
CA ASP A 359 -14.28 27.34 7.59
C ASP A 359 -13.73 27.56 6.18
N ARG A 360 -12.87 28.58 6.01
CA ARG A 360 -12.18 28.82 4.74
C ARG A 360 -11.32 27.64 4.35
N GLU A 361 -10.51 27.10 5.25
CA GLU A 361 -9.71 25.90 5.00
C GLU A 361 -10.56 24.71 4.57
N LYS A 362 -11.68 24.47 5.27
CA LYS A 362 -12.57 23.36 4.94
C LYS A 362 -13.35 23.54 3.63
N LEU A 363 -13.67 24.76 3.27
CA LEU A 363 -14.26 25.07 1.96
C LEU A 363 -13.22 24.91 0.84
N GLN A 364 -11.96 25.28 1.06
CA GLN A 364 -10.87 25.07 0.13
C GLN A 364 -10.61 23.59 -0.11
N GLU A 365 -10.57 22.77 0.96
CA GLU A 365 -10.45 21.31 0.85
C GLU A 365 -11.60 20.72 0.02
N ARG A 366 -12.83 21.16 0.27
CA ARG A 366 -14.01 20.69 -0.47
C ARG A 366 -13.99 21.12 -1.94
N LEU A 367 -13.55 22.37 -2.20
CA LEU A 367 -13.34 22.87 -3.55
C LEU A 367 -12.31 22.04 -4.31
N ALA A 368 -11.16 21.75 -3.69
CA ALA A 368 -10.10 20.95 -4.29
C ALA A 368 -10.58 19.54 -4.64
N LYS A 369 -11.33 18.89 -3.73
CA LYS A 369 -11.91 17.55 -3.99
C LYS A 369 -12.90 17.53 -5.16
N LEU A 370 -13.72 18.57 -5.34
CA LEU A 370 -14.72 18.62 -6.41
C LEU A 370 -14.12 19.09 -7.76
N SER A 371 -13.16 20.02 -7.72
CA SER A 371 -12.56 20.61 -8.94
C SER A 371 -11.30 19.89 -9.44
N GLY A 372 -10.70 19.03 -8.61
CA GLY A 372 -9.42 18.38 -8.92
C GLY A 372 -9.50 17.29 -9.98
N GLY A 373 -10.67 16.71 -10.19
CA GLY A 373 -10.84 15.57 -11.09
C GLY A 373 -10.10 14.31 -10.62
N VAL A 374 -10.13 13.28 -11.44
CA VAL A 374 -9.38 12.04 -11.27
C VAL A 374 -8.58 11.76 -12.53
N ALA A 375 -7.25 11.67 -12.42
CA ALA A 375 -6.43 11.16 -13.51
C ALA A 375 -6.52 9.64 -13.53
N VAL A 376 -6.84 9.07 -14.68
CA VAL A 376 -6.95 7.62 -14.89
C VAL A 376 -5.82 7.18 -15.79
N ILE A 377 -4.88 6.40 -15.27
CA ILE A 377 -3.84 5.74 -16.05
C ILE A 377 -4.39 4.38 -16.48
N ARG A 378 -4.62 4.24 -17.80
CA ARG A 378 -5.06 2.97 -18.39
C ARG A 378 -3.86 2.19 -18.88
N VAL A 379 -3.70 0.98 -18.34
CA VAL A 379 -2.56 0.11 -18.64
C VAL A 379 -2.96 -0.90 -19.71
N GLY A 380 -2.29 -0.86 -20.86
CA GLY A 380 -2.48 -1.80 -21.95
C GLY A 380 -1.28 -2.72 -22.14
N ALA A 381 -1.54 -3.95 -22.54
CA ALA A 381 -0.54 -4.93 -22.93
C ALA A 381 -1.11 -5.96 -23.90
N ALA A 382 -0.23 -6.76 -24.53
CA ALA A 382 -0.63 -7.80 -25.46
C ALA A 382 -1.23 -9.04 -24.76
N THR A 383 -0.85 -9.30 -23.53
CA THR A 383 -1.31 -10.44 -22.73
C THR A 383 -1.77 -10.02 -21.35
N GLU A 384 -2.67 -10.77 -20.74
CA GLU A 384 -3.18 -10.52 -19.40
C GLU A 384 -2.06 -10.56 -18.34
N THR A 385 -1.12 -11.48 -18.47
CA THR A 385 0.04 -11.59 -17.57
C THR A 385 0.92 -10.33 -17.62
N GLU A 386 1.24 -9.84 -18.82
CA GLU A 386 2.00 -8.61 -19.02
C GLU A 386 1.24 -7.38 -18.49
N MET A 387 -0.07 -7.32 -18.72
CA MET A 387 -0.91 -6.23 -18.25
C MET A 387 -0.94 -6.14 -16.72
N LYS A 388 -1.09 -7.27 -16.05
CA LYS A 388 -1.07 -7.34 -14.56
C LYS A 388 0.29 -6.91 -14.00
N GLU A 389 1.38 -7.37 -14.62
CA GLU A 389 2.74 -6.98 -14.21
C GLU A 389 2.97 -5.48 -14.39
N LYS A 390 2.62 -4.92 -15.56
CA LYS A 390 2.72 -3.47 -15.82
C LYS A 390 1.87 -2.64 -14.86
N LYS A 391 0.65 -3.11 -14.56
CA LYS A 391 -0.26 -2.43 -13.63
C LYS A 391 0.34 -2.34 -12.23
N LEU A 392 0.84 -3.43 -11.67
CA LEU A 392 1.49 -3.44 -10.37
C LEU A 392 2.68 -2.49 -10.34
N ARG A 393 3.53 -2.51 -11.36
CA ARG A 393 4.69 -1.62 -11.49
C ARG A 393 4.31 -0.14 -11.56
N ILE A 394 3.23 0.20 -12.26
CA ILE A 394 2.72 1.59 -12.33
C ILE A 394 2.11 2.01 -10.99
N GLU A 395 1.40 1.12 -10.29
CA GLU A 395 0.87 1.38 -8.95
C GLU A 395 2.00 1.67 -7.95
N ASP A 396 3.08 0.87 -7.96
CA ASP A 396 4.26 1.10 -7.12
C ASP A 396 4.95 2.44 -7.45
N ALA A 397 5.14 2.73 -8.75
CA ALA A 397 5.74 3.99 -9.18
C ALA A 397 4.91 5.21 -8.77
N LEU A 398 3.59 5.11 -8.82
CA LEU A 398 2.68 6.16 -8.35
C LEU A 398 2.78 6.35 -6.84
N ALA A 399 2.84 5.26 -6.07
CA ALA A 399 2.99 5.31 -4.62
C ALA A 399 4.35 5.89 -4.22
N ALA A 400 5.45 5.45 -4.86
CA ALA A 400 6.79 6.00 -4.66
C ALA A 400 6.84 7.51 -4.96
N THR A 401 6.17 7.94 -6.02
CA THR A 401 6.12 9.36 -6.39
C THR A 401 5.37 10.20 -5.36
N LYS A 402 4.23 9.71 -4.86
CA LYS A 402 3.51 10.37 -3.76
C LYS A 402 4.37 10.46 -2.49
N ALA A 403 5.04 9.37 -2.13
CA ALA A 403 5.97 9.35 -0.99
C ALA A 403 7.13 10.33 -1.15
N ALA A 404 7.63 10.53 -2.37
CA ALA A 404 8.68 11.52 -2.68
C ALA A 404 8.17 12.97 -2.55
N VAL A 405 6.98 13.25 -3.00
CA VAL A 405 6.35 14.59 -2.83
C VAL A 405 6.14 14.91 -1.34
N GLU A 406 5.77 13.92 -0.53
CA GLU A 406 5.53 14.12 0.92
C GLU A 406 6.80 14.40 1.72
N GLU A 407 7.88 13.61 1.53
CA GLU A 407 9.08 13.68 2.38
C GLU A 407 10.39 13.97 1.62
N GLY A 408 10.31 14.20 0.32
CA GLY A 408 11.50 14.42 -0.52
C GLY A 408 12.17 13.14 -1.00
N ILE A 409 13.33 13.31 -1.61
CA ILE A 409 14.13 12.27 -2.24
C ILE A 409 15.54 12.21 -1.66
N VAL A 410 16.14 11.03 -1.68
CA VAL A 410 17.52 10.75 -1.30
C VAL A 410 18.24 10.02 -2.42
N ALA A 411 19.57 9.88 -2.30
CA ALA A 411 20.35 9.03 -3.22
C ALA A 411 19.83 7.58 -3.18
N GLY A 412 19.46 7.07 -4.34
CA GLY A 412 18.85 5.75 -4.49
C GLY A 412 19.85 4.59 -4.45
N GLY A 413 19.36 3.40 -4.79
CA GLY A 413 20.18 2.20 -4.85
C GLY A 413 20.83 1.78 -3.54
N GLY A 414 20.25 2.16 -2.40
CA GLY A 414 20.77 1.89 -1.06
C GLY A 414 21.87 2.85 -0.58
N VAL A 415 22.29 3.81 -1.41
CA VAL A 415 23.39 4.76 -1.07
C VAL A 415 23.02 5.65 0.11
N ALA A 416 21.77 6.06 0.26
CA ALA A 416 21.30 6.83 1.41
C ALA A 416 21.58 6.14 2.75
N LEU A 417 21.44 4.81 2.80
CA LEU A 417 21.75 4.02 4.00
C LEU A 417 23.25 3.91 4.24
N ILE A 418 24.07 3.80 3.19
CA ILE A 418 25.54 3.86 3.32
C ILE A 418 25.99 5.23 3.84
N ASN A 419 25.38 6.32 3.37
CA ASN A 419 25.69 7.67 3.86
C ASN A 419 25.33 7.87 5.36
N ALA A 420 24.32 7.16 5.86
CA ALA A 420 23.94 7.21 7.27
C ALA A 420 24.92 6.45 8.20
N MET A 421 25.78 5.57 7.65
CA MET A 421 26.67 4.73 8.46
C MET A 421 27.65 5.56 9.31
N ALA A 422 28.13 6.68 8.83
CA ALA A 422 29.07 7.52 9.58
C ALA A 422 28.47 8.05 10.89
N ASP A 423 27.20 8.46 10.88
CA ASP A 423 26.49 8.93 12.09
C ASP A 423 26.26 7.78 13.07
N VAL A 424 25.88 6.60 12.56
CA VAL A 424 25.68 5.40 13.37
C VAL A 424 27.00 4.89 13.96
N GLU A 425 28.11 4.98 13.23
CA GLU A 425 29.44 4.65 13.73
C GLU A 425 29.88 5.61 14.83
N ALA A 426 29.62 6.91 14.66
CA ALA A 426 29.87 7.90 15.70
C ALA A 426 29.05 7.60 16.98
N LEU A 427 27.78 7.21 16.83
CA LEU A 427 26.95 6.75 17.95
C LEU A 427 27.55 5.52 18.64
N MET A 428 28.04 4.53 17.88
CA MET A 428 28.66 3.31 18.41
C MET A 428 29.88 3.64 19.29
N ASN A 429 30.70 4.59 18.86
CA ASN A 429 31.90 5.00 19.57
C ASN A 429 31.61 5.73 20.90
N GLN A 430 30.42 6.33 21.04
CA GLN A 430 29.98 6.99 22.27
C GLN A 430 29.42 6.03 23.32
N GLN A 431 29.05 4.80 22.95
CA GLN A 431 28.50 3.83 23.89
C GLN A 431 29.62 3.21 24.73
N GLU A 432 29.35 2.99 26.02
CA GLU A 432 30.26 2.27 26.92
C GLU A 432 29.84 0.79 27.08
N ASP A 433 28.53 0.52 27.13
CA ASP A 433 27.97 -0.81 27.28
C ASP A 433 28.25 -1.69 26.04
N PRO A 434 28.90 -2.87 26.21
CA PRO A 434 29.26 -3.74 25.10
C PRO A 434 28.05 -4.29 24.36
N ASP A 435 26.93 -4.57 25.03
CA ASP A 435 25.73 -5.09 24.39
C ASP A 435 24.97 -4.01 23.61
N LEU A 436 25.00 -2.74 24.07
CA LEU A 436 24.53 -1.61 23.29
C LEU A 436 25.35 -1.46 22.01
N LYS A 437 26.69 -1.55 22.10
CA LYS A 437 27.58 -1.51 20.92
C LYS A 437 27.26 -2.63 19.93
N VAL A 438 26.96 -3.83 20.42
CA VAL A 438 26.53 -4.96 19.58
C VAL A 438 25.27 -4.58 18.81
N GLY A 439 24.25 -4.01 19.49
CA GLY A 439 23.02 -3.57 18.84
C GLY A 439 23.27 -2.55 17.72
N VAL A 440 24.09 -1.54 17.96
CA VAL A 440 24.48 -0.54 16.95
C VAL A 440 25.25 -1.18 15.79
N ARG A 441 26.17 -2.10 16.08
CA ARG A 441 26.94 -2.82 15.05
C ARG A 441 26.06 -3.68 14.14
N ILE A 442 25.01 -4.31 14.67
CA ILE A 442 24.03 -5.07 13.90
C ILE A 442 23.38 -4.17 12.84
N VAL A 443 22.97 -2.96 13.24
CA VAL A 443 22.40 -1.98 12.30
C VAL A 443 23.42 -1.55 11.26
N LEU A 444 24.65 -1.20 11.65
CA LEU A 444 25.72 -0.85 10.70
C LEU A 444 25.88 -1.91 9.61
N LYS A 445 25.89 -3.19 9.98
CA LYS A 445 25.96 -4.28 9.04
C LYS A 445 24.70 -4.41 8.17
N GLY A 446 23.54 -4.16 8.75
CA GLY A 446 22.25 -4.14 8.04
C GLY A 446 22.18 -3.06 6.97
N LEU A 447 22.73 -1.85 7.23
CA LEU A 447 22.71 -0.74 6.28
C LEU A 447 23.47 -1.03 4.97
N GLU A 448 24.43 -1.95 4.98
CA GLU A 448 25.16 -2.39 3.78
C GLU A 448 24.33 -3.33 2.89
N ALA A 449 23.31 -3.99 3.45
CA ALA A 449 22.62 -5.10 2.79
C ALA A 449 21.97 -4.74 1.44
N PRO A 450 21.31 -3.58 1.25
CA PRO A 450 20.71 -3.23 -0.03
C PRO A 450 21.76 -3.12 -1.15
N VAL A 451 22.83 -2.37 -0.94
CA VAL A 451 23.92 -2.22 -1.94
C VAL A 451 24.57 -3.58 -2.26
N ARG A 452 24.83 -4.41 -1.23
CA ARG A 452 25.39 -5.76 -1.41
C ARG A 452 24.48 -6.64 -2.24
N GLN A 453 23.16 -6.58 -2.00
CA GLN A 453 22.22 -7.41 -2.74
C GLN A 453 22.06 -6.95 -4.19
N ILE A 454 22.00 -5.62 -4.43
CA ILE A 454 21.94 -5.08 -5.80
C ILE A 454 23.20 -5.47 -6.58
N ALA A 455 24.39 -5.37 -5.95
CA ALA A 455 25.65 -5.81 -6.53
C ALA A 455 25.62 -7.32 -6.86
N ALA A 456 25.17 -8.16 -5.92
CA ALA A 456 25.06 -9.61 -6.13
C ALA A 456 24.10 -9.96 -7.28
N ASN A 457 22.95 -9.28 -7.39
CA ASN A 457 22.00 -9.45 -8.49
C ASN A 457 22.60 -9.00 -9.83
N ALA A 458 23.55 -8.05 -9.81
CA ALA A 458 24.30 -7.61 -10.98
C ALA A 458 25.54 -8.47 -11.30
N GLY A 459 25.88 -9.45 -10.44
CA GLY A 459 27.09 -10.27 -10.60
C GLY A 459 28.38 -9.57 -10.18
N LEU A 460 28.28 -8.52 -9.33
CA LEU A 460 29.39 -7.68 -8.89
C LEU A 460 29.70 -7.90 -7.40
N GLU A 461 30.92 -7.52 -6.96
CA GLU A 461 31.35 -7.61 -5.57
C GLU A 461 30.98 -6.33 -4.78
N GLY A 462 29.94 -6.43 -3.95
CA GLY A 462 29.40 -5.30 -3.21
C GLY A 462 30.34 -4.70 -2.18
N SER A 463 31.28 -5.48 -1.62
CA SER A 463 32.24 -5.00 -0.63
C SER A 463 33.16 -3.91 -1.18
N VAL A 464 33.63 -4.09 -2.42
CA VAL A 464 34.49 -3.11 -3.09
C VAL A 464 33.74 -1.83 -3.40
N ILE A 465 32.49 -1.97 -3.83
CA ILE A 465 31.63 -0.82 -4.15
C ILE A 465 31.35 0.01 -2.89
N ILE A 466 30.97 -0.63 -1.78
CA ILE A 466 30.72 0.04 -0.50
C ILE A 466 31.97 0.75 0.01
N ASP A 467 33.12 0.08 0.01
CA ASP A 467 34.38 0.66 0.44
C ASP A 467 34.74 1.92 -0.37
N THR A 468 34.53 1.86 -1.70
CA THR A 468 34.75 3.02 -2.59
C THR A 468 33.80 4.19 -2.26
N ILE A 469 32.51 3.90 -2.05
CA ILE A 469 31.52 4.92 -1.68
C ILE A 469 31.90 5.58 -0.36
N GLN A 470 32.23 4.80 0.68
CA GLN A 470 32.62 5.30 1.99
C GLN A 470 33.90 6.16 1.94
N LYS A 471 34.93 5.70 1.23
CA LYS A 471 36.19 6.41 1.06
C LYS A 471 36.07 7.72 0.30
N SER A 472 35.05 7.85 -0.55
CA SER A 472 34.78 9.11 -1.27
C SER A 472 34.44 10.27 -0.32
N GLY A 473 33.83 9.98 0.84
CA GLY A 473 33.36 10.96 1.81
C GLY A 473 32.27 11.90 1.30
N LYS A 474 31.72 11.65 0.10
CA LYS A 474 30.72 12.49 -0.54
C LYS A 474 29.33 11.92 -0.35
N VAL A 475 28.41 12.73 0.19
CA VAL A 475 26.99 12.37 0.26
C VAL A 475 26.43 12.29 -1.17
N GLY A 476 25.68 11.25 -1.46
CA GLY A 476 25.05 11.04 -2.77
C GLY A 476 25.98 10.42 -3.83
N TYR A 477 27.27 10.22 -3.57
CA TYR A 477 28.15 9.48 -4.46
C TYR A 477 27.88 7.98 -4.34
N GLY A 478 27.60 7.31 -5.46
CA GLY A 478 27.20 5.92 -5.48
C GLY A 478 27.61 5.21 -6.76
N PHE A 479 27.08 4.01 -6.96
CA PHE A 479 27.36 3.18 -8.12
C PHE A 479 26.08 2.90 -8.92
N ASP A 480 26.07 3.28 -10.20
CA ASP A 480 25.02 2.93 -11.15
C ASP A 480 25.22 1.49 -11.63
N PHE A 481 24.41 0.57 -11.10
CA PHE A 481 24.49 -0.85 -11.43
C PHE A 481 23.98 -1.20 -12.84
N ALA A 482 23.26 -0.30 -13.50
CA ALA A 482 22.82 -0.48 -14.87
C ALA A 482 23.97 -0.19 -15.86
N LYS A 483 24.72 0.88 -15.61
CA LYS A 483 25.84 1.33 -16.45
C LYS A 483 27.21 0.86 -15.95
N GLU A 484 27.28 0.35 -14.73
CA GLU A 484 28.49 -0.10 -14.04
C GLU A 484 29.55 1.00 -13.85
N GLU A 485 29.09 2.20 -13.45
CA GLU A 485 29.96 3.36 -13.22
C GLU A 485 29.63 4.07 -11.89
N TYR A 486 30.63 4.77 -11.33
CA TYR A 486 30.43 5.60 -10.15
C TYR A 486 29.94 6.98 -10.54
N VAL A 487 28.83 7.41 -9.92
CA VAL A 487 28.15 8.66 -10.27
C VAL A 487 27.66 9.41 -9.02
N ASP A 488 27.32 10.69 -9.17
CA ASP A 488 26.43 11.36 -8.25
C ASP A 488 25.01 10.87 -8.52
N MET A 489 24.43 10.15 -7.57
CA MET A 489 23.14 9.48 -7.72
C MET A 489 21.99 10.44 -7.99
N LEU A 490 21.98 11.59 -7.30
CA LEU A 490 20.94 12.61 -7.50
C LEU A 490 21.03 13.24 -8.90
N HIS A 491 22.25 13.55 -9.35
CA HIS A 491 22.47 14.07 -10.71
C HIS A 491 22.17 13.05 -11.80
N ALA A 492 22.49 11.78 -11.56
CA ALA A 492 22.20 10.69 -12.48
C ALA A 492 20.69 10.32 -12.52
N GLY A 493 19.87 10.91 -11.63
CA GLY A 493 18.45 10.63 -11.52
C GLY A 493 18.14 9.33 -10.78
N ILE A 494 19.14 8.69 -10.15
CA ILE A 494 18.95 7.45 -9.36
C ILE A 494 18.59 7.87 -7.93
N VAL A 495 17.30 7.92 -7.67
CA VAL A 495 16.73 8.48 -6.43
C VAL A 495 15.74 7.51 -5.81
N ASP A 496 15.65 7.52 -4.48
CA ASP A 496 14.63 6.82 -3.70
C ASP A 496 13.82 7.84 -2.87
N PRO A 497 12.52 7.63 -2.67
CA PRO A 497 11.75 8.45 -1.74
C PRO A 497 12.27 8.30 -0.32
N THR A 498 12.43 9.42 0.38
CA THR A 498 12.90 9.44 1.79
C THR A 498 11.98 8.61 2.68
N LYS A 499 10.66 8.75 2.50
CA LYS A 499 9.63 8.00 3.23
C LYS A 499 9.78 6.49 3.05
N VAL A 500 10.05 6.03 1.83
CA VAL A 500 10.26 4.61 1.51
C VAL A 500 11.50 4.07 2.23
N THR A 501 12.65 4.74 2.07
CA THR A 501 13.93 4.30 2.65
C THR A 501 13.87 4.21 4.17
N ARG A 502 13.33 5.25 4.84
CA ARG A 502 13.24 5.26 6.31
C ARG A 502 12.21 4.24 6.85
N SER A 503 11.05 4.11 6.19
CA SER A 503 10.01 3.17 6.63
C SER A 503 10.46 1.73 6.49
N ALA A 504 11.18 1.40 5.40
CA ALA A 504 11.77 0.09 5.21
C ALA A 504 12.73 -0.28 6.36
N LEU A 505 13.63 0.62 6.74
CA LEU A 505 14.57 0.40 7.85
C LEU A 505 13.82 0.29 9.20
N GLN A 506 12.87 1.18 9.46
CA GLN A 506 12.11 1.21 10.70
C GLN A 506 11.28 -0.06 10.93
N ASN A 507 10.55 -0.51 9.91
CA ASN A 507 9.72 -1.71 9.99
C ASN A 507 10.57 -2.98 10.09
N ALA A 508 11.66 -3.07 9.32
CA ALA A 508 12.61 -4.16 9.39
C ALA A 508 13.23 -4.30 10.80
N ALA A 509 13.68 -3.20 11.38
CA ALA A 509 14.30 -3.19 12.70
C ALA A 509 13.31 -3.50 13.83
N SER A 510 12.06 -3.04 13.71
CA SER A 510 11.00 -3.33 14.69
C SER A 510 10.77 -4.84 14.80
N VAL A 511 10.59 -5.53 13.69
CA VAL A 511 10.38 -6.98 13.68
C VAL A 511 11.66 -7.73 14.04
N ALA A 512 12.82 -7.32 13.54
CA ALA A 512 14.09 -7.95 13.92
C ALA A 512 14.33 -7.88 15.43
N ALA A 513 14.07 -6.75 16.07
CA ALA A 513 14.20 -6.58 17.51
C ALA A 513 13.27 -7.50 18.31
N MET A 514 12.05 -7.75 17.84
CA MET A 514 11.13 -8.71 18.46
C MET A 514 11.62 -10.16 18.27
N VAL A 515 12.06 -10.52 17.08
CA VAL A 515 12.60 -11.86 16.79
C VAL A 515 13.81 -12.17 17.68
N LEU A 516 14.73 -11.21 17.86
CA LEU A 516 15.93 -11.38 18.69
C LEU A 516 15.62 -11.57 20.18
N THR A 517 14.48 -11.08 20.66
CA THR A 517 14.05 -11.23 22.06
C THR A 517 13.12 -12.44 22.27
N THR A 518 12.82 -13.21 21.21
CA THR A 518 11.98 -14.41 21.28
C THR A 518 12.78 -15.62 21.72
N GLU A 519 12.25 -16.38 22.68
CA GLU A 519 12.89 -17.57 23.27
C GLU A 519 12.06 -18.85 23.09
N SER A 520 10.76 -18.74 22.80
CA SER A 520 9.89 -19.90 22.60
C SER A 520 8.87 -19.66 21.50
N LEU A 521 8.52 -20.74 20.78
CA LEU A 521 7.47 -20.76 19.77
C LEU A 521 6.39 -21.74 20.16
N VAL A 522 5.14 -21.36 19.97
CA VAL A 522 3.96 -22.16 20.32
C VAL A 522 3.05 -22.25 19.10
N THR A 523 2.75 -23.48 18.68
CA THR A 523 1.82 -23.76 17.59
C THR A 523 0.80 -24.82 17.97
N ASP A 524 -0.25 -24.97 17.19
CA ASP A 524 -1.17 -26.09 17.33
C ASP A 524 -0.50 -27.38 16.86
N LYS A 525 -0.72 -28.47 17.63
CA LYS A 525 -0.27 -29.79 17.18
C LYS A 525 -1.14 -30.21 15.99
N PRO A 526 -0.56 -30.62 14.86
CA PRO A 526 -1.33 -31.14 13.74
C PRO A 526 -2.25 -32.26 14.19
N ASP A 527 -3.51 -32.18 13.83
CA ASP A 527 -4.50 -33.24 14.09
C ASP A 527 -4.88 -33.89 12.73
N PRO A 528 -4.26 -35.04 12.39
CA PRO A 528 -4.50 -35.69 11.12
C PRO A 528 -5.97 -36.03 10.85
N GLN A 529 -6.79 -36.17 11.89
CA GLN A 529 -8.22 -36.44 11.73
C GLN A 529 -9.01 -35.16 11.44
N ALA A 530 -8.66 -34.03 12.07
CA ALA A 530 -9.27 -32.76 11.80
C ALA A 530 -8.87 -32.23 10.42
N ASP A 531 -7.60 -32.42 10.03
CA ASP A 531 -7.08 -32.02 8.72
C ASP A 531 -7.72 -32.85 7.58
N ALA A 532 -7.90 -34.16 7.79
CA ALA A 532 -8.61 -35.03 6.84
C ALA A 532 -10.10 -34.67 6.74
N ALA A 533 -10.74 -34.31 7.86
CA ALA A 533 -12.14 -33.89 7.87
C ALA A 533 -12.34 -32.54 7.18
N ALA A 534 -11.42 -31.59 7.38
CA ALA A 534 -11.42 -30.29 6.70
C ALA A 534 -11.20 -30.43 5.19
N ALA A 535 -10.26 -31.30 4.77
CA ALA A 535 -10.03 -31.63 3.36
C ALA A 535 -11.25 -32.31 2.71
N ALA A 536 -11.92 -33.23 3.42
CA ALA A 536 -13.13 -33.89 2.95
C ALA A 536 -14.32 -32.90 2.84
N ALA A 537 -14.46 -31.96 3.77
CA ALA A 537 -15.48 -30.92 3.73
C ALA A 537 -15.25 -29.93 2.58
N ALA A 538 -14.00 -29.56 2.32
CA ALA A 538 -13.62 -28.72 1.19
C ALA A 538 -13.89 -29.42 -0.17
N ALA A 539 -13.63 -30.73 -0.26
CA ALA A 539 -13.91 -31.51 -1.45
C ALA A 539 -15.42 -31.68 -1.71
N GLN A 540 -16.24 -31.78 -0.66
CA GLN A 540 -17.69 -31.84 -0.78
C GLN A 540 -18.32 -30.49 -1.14
N GLY A 541 -17.74 -29.38 -0.71
CA GLY A 541 -18.17 -28.04 -1.09
C GLY A 541 -17.90 -27.71 -2.57
N ALA A 542 -16.87 -28.31 -3.17
CA ALA A 542 -16.53 -28.15 -4.59
C ALA A 542 -17.35 -29.03 -5.55
N GLY A 543 -18.01 -30.08 -5.05
CA GLY A 543 -18.81 -31.01 -5.84
C GLY A 543 -20.28 -30.61 -6.08
N GLY A 544 -20.71 -29.46 -5.57
CA GLY A 544 -22.10 -28.97 -5.65
C GLY A 544 -22.37 -27.93 -6.74
N MET A 545 -21.42 -27.68 -7.65
CA MET A 545 -21.58 -26.73 -8.75
C MET A 545 -21.37 -27.45 -10.10
N TYR A 546 -22.31 -28.22 -10.52
CA TYR A 546 -22.52 -28.59 -11.91
C TYR A 546 -23.99 -28.42 -12.22
#